data_6e7356721731ce34eaa3c362729dc7c6
#
_entry.id   6e7356721731ce34eaa3c362729dc7c6
#
_cell.length_a   1.000
_cell.length_b   1.000
_cell.length_c   1.000
_cell.angle_alpha   90.00
_cell.angle_beta   90.00
_cell.angle_gamma   90.00
#
_symmetry.space_group_name_H-M   'P 1'
#
loop_
_entity.id
_entity.type
_entity.pdbx_description
1 polymer ?
#
loop_
_entity_poly.entity_id
_entity_poly.type
_entity_poly.pdbx_seq_one_letter_code
_entity_poly.pdbx_strand_id
1 'polypeptide(L)'
;YSVLKNAAKLYFLFRQAFLNACLKTDIKDKRITMLLIPAIDLKNGQCVRLKQGLMDEATVFSDRPAEMALHWLKQGARRLHLVDLDGAFAGEPKNFPAIEEIFSEVSAHIPVQLGGGIRDLATVEKYLALGLNDVIIGTAAVKNPAFVREACKEFPGHIIVGLDAKDGMVAIDGWATVTEHHVIDLSKQFEDDGVNSIIYTDIGRDGMMSGVNIEATQKLAEAISIPVIASGGLTNLDDIRALCAAAGSGIAGAITGRAIYEGSIDFAEAQKLADELAA
;
A
#
# COMPACT_ATOMS: atom_id res chain seq x y z
N TYR A 1 -26.02 -0.13 -21.26
CA TYR A 1 -24.85 -0.71 -20.58
C TYR A 1 -23.54 -0.26 -21.22
N SER A 2 -23.40 -0.23 -22.56
CA SER A 2 -22.16 0.17 -23.27
C SER A 2 -21.85 1.69 -23.15
N VAL A 3 -22.87 2.54 -23.09
CA VAL A 3 -22.71 4.01 -23.01
C VAL A 3 -22.19 4.44 -21.63
N LEU A 4 -22.63 3.78 -20.54
CA LEU A 4 -22.14 4.02 -19.18
C LEU A 4 -20.69 3.55 -18.99
N LYS A 5 -20.30 2.42 -19.59
CA LYS A 5 -18.90 1.96 -19.61
C LYS A 5 -17.98 2.94 -20.35
N ASN A 6 -18.42 3.51 -21.46
CA ASN A 6 -17.64 4.49 -22.21
C ASN A 6 -17.52 5.83 -21.49
N ALA A 7 -18.56 6.29 -20.78
CA ALA A 7 -18.53 7.52 -20.00
C ALA A 7 -17.59 7.39 -18.78
N ALA A 8 -17.62 6.26 -18.06
CA ALA A 8 -16.72 5.98 -16.96
C ALA A 8 -15.25 5.88 -17.42
N LYS A 9 -15.01 5.22 -18.57
CA LYS A 9 -13.67 5.13 -19.17
C LYS A 9 -13.16 6.49 -19.65
N LEU A 10 -14.02 7.35 -20.20
CA LEU A 10 -13.67 8.70 -20.65
C LEU A 10 -13.39 9.63 -19.47
N TYR A 11 -14.20 9.58 -18.40
CA TYR A 11 -13.98 10.31 -17.16
C TYR A 11 -12.65 9.88 -16.49
N PHE A 12 -12.37 8.58 -16.46
CA PHE A 12 -11.13 8.01 -15.96
C PHE A 12 -9.91 8.52 -16.76
N LEU A 13 -9.97 8.51 -18.10
CA LEU A 13 -8.90 9.01 -18.98
C LEU A 13 -8.68 10.52 -18.82
N PHE A 14 -9.73 11.32 -18.68
CA PHE A 14 -9.61 12.76 -18.43
C PHE A 14 -9.01 13.08 -17.07
N ARG A 15 -9.43 12.38 -16.03
CA ARG A 15 -8.87 12.52 -14.68
C ARG A 15 -7.39 12.11 -14.63
N GLN A 16 -7.03 11.04 -15.34
CA GLN A 16 -5.65 10.57 -15.48
C GLN A 16 -4.77 11.58 -16.20
N ALA A 17 -5.27 12.18 -17.29
CA ALA A 17 -4.55 13.22 -18.01
C ALA A 17 -4.31 14.46 -17.14
N PHE A 18 -5.28 14.82 -16.30
CA PHE A 18 -5.18 15.96 -15.39
C PHE A 18 -4.20 15.69 -14.23
N LEU A 19 -4.26 14.49 -13.60
CA LEU A 19 -3.31 14.07 -12.55
C LEU A 19 -1.89 13.92 -13.10
N ASN A 20 -1.74 13.34 -14.28
CA ASN A 20 -0.44 13.23 -14.96
C ASN A 20 0.12 14.60 -15.39
N ALA A 21 -0.73 15.57 -15.71
CA ALA A 21 -0.31 16.93 -15.99
C ALA A 21 0.18 17.65 -14.73
N CYS A 22 -0.48 17.44 -13.58
CA CYS A 22 -0.01 17.95 -12.28
C CYS A 22 1.29 17.26 -11.80
N LEU A 23 1.48 15.96 -12.11
CA LEU A 23 2.69 15.21 -11.75
C LEU A 23 3.87 15.46 -12.71
N LYS A 24 3.64 16.01 -13.92
CA LYS A 24 4.68 16.28 -14.92
C LYS A 24 5.42 17.60 -14.74
N THR A 25 5.08 18.43 -13.76
CA THR A 25 5.69 19.76 -13.60
C THR A 25 7.04 19.76 -12.86
N ASP A 26 7.55 18.63 -12.34
CA ASP A 26 8.83 18.60 -11.62
C ASP A 26 9.80 17.49 -12.06
N ILE A 27 10.03 17.32 -13.38
CA ILE A 27 11.03 16.34 -13.88
C ILE A 27 12.43 17.01 -14.08
N LYS A 28 12.83 17.93 -13.26
CA LYS A 28 14.21 18.46 -13.34
C LYS A 28 15.10 18.19 -12.14
N ASP A 29 14.55 17.71 -11.02
CA ASP A 29 15.34 17.33 -9.85
C ASP A 29 14.84 15.96 -9.34
N LYS A 30 15.45 14.85 -9.79
CA LYS A 30 15.17 13.49 -9.30
C LYS A 30 15.73 13.32 -7.89
N ARG A 31 15.22 14.07 -6.94
CA ARG A 31 15.40 13.76 -5.54
C ARG A 31 14.38 12.67 -5.17
N ILE A 32 14.89 11.54 -4.72
CA ILE A 32 14.04 10.44 -4.25
C ILE A 32 13.51 10.85 -2.87
N THR A 33 12.32 11.44 -2.85
CA THR A 33 11.65 11.78 -1.59
C THR A 33 11.01 10.54 -1.01
N MET A 34 11.38 10.15 0.22
CA MET A 34 10.74 9.05 0.94
C MET A 34 9.29 9.41 1.27
N LEU A 35 8.34 8.71 0.66
CA LEU A 35 6.92 8.92 0.92
C LEU A 35 6.46 8.10 2.12
N LEU A 36 5.99 8.76 3.18
CA LEU A 36 5.33 8.08 4.29
C LEU A 36 3.84 7.92 3.98
N ILE A 37 3.33 6.71 4.17
CA ILE A 37 1.96 6.34 3.81
C ILE A 37 1.24 5.84 5.06
N PRO A 38 0.32 6.64 5.65
CA PRO A 38 -0.46 6.18 6.79
C PRO A 38 -1.41 5.08 6.36
N ALA A 39 -1.55 4.06 7.20
CA ALA A 39 -2.39 2.91 6.94
C ALA A 39 -3.65 2.91 7.81
N ILE A 40 -4.77 2.52 7.22
CA ILE A 40 -6.04 2.22 7.90
C ILE A 40 -6.40 0.77 7.60
N ASP A 41 -6.39 -0.07 8.63
CA ASP A 41 -6.88 -1.45 8.56
C ASP A 41 -8.34 -1.48 8.96
N LEU A 42 -9.16 -2.13 8.14
CA LEU A 42 -10.61 -2.23 8.34
C LEU A 42 -10.99 -3.64 8.77
N LYS A 43 -11.68 -3.73 9.89
CA LYS A 43 -12.30 -4.98 10.39
C LYS A 43 -13.70 -4.64 10.92
N ASN A 44 -14.72 -5.33 10.41
CA ASN A 44 -16.12 -5.10 10.77
C ASN A 44 -16.53 -3.60 10.65
N GLY A 45 -16.03 -2.90 9.62
CA GLY A 45 -16.31 -1.47 9.41
C GLY A 45 -15.56 -0.51 10.35
N GLN A 46 -14.64 -0.98 11.18
CA GLN A 46 -13.90 -0.18 12.15
C GLN A 46 -12.41 -0.09 11.77
N CYS A 47 -11.75 1.01 12.19
CA CYS A 47 -10.29 1.13 12.12
C CYS A 47 -9.66 0.31 13.24
N VAL A 48 -8.83 -0.66 12.89
CA VAL A 48 -8.15 -1.52 13.84
C VAL A 48 -6.65 -1.58 13.59
N ARG A 49 -5.91 -2.14 14.56
CA ARG A 49 -4.55 -2.62 14.37
C ARG A 49 -4.42 -4.01 14.95
N LEU A 50 -3.84 -4.90 14.16
CA LEU A 50 -3.52 -6.24 14.59
C LEU A 50 -2.11 -6.28 15.23
N LYS A 51 -1.87 -7.26 16.07
CA LYS A 51 -0.54 -7.62 16.53
C LYS A 51 -0.10 -8.85 15.75
N GLN A 52 0.96 -8.72 14.96
CA GLN A 52 1.47 -9.79 14.08
C GLN A 52 0.36 -10.47 13.23
N GLY A 53 -0.60 -9.68 12.72
CA GLY A 53 -1.68 -10.20 11.88
C GLY A 53 -2.76 -11.02 12.59
N LEU A 54 -2.71 -11.16 13.93
CA LEU A 54 -3.66 -11.97 14.68
C LEU A 54 -5.02 -11.26 14.79
N MET A 55 -6.04 -11.81 14.13
CA MET A 55 -7.39 -11.24 14.09
C MET A 55 -8.02 -11.10 15.48
N ASP A 56 -7.75 -12.04 16.39
CA ASP A 56 -8.30 -12.03 17.75
C ASP A 56 -7.60 -11.00 18.67
N GLU A 57 -6.43 -10.49 18.26
CA GLU A 57 -5.69 -9.44 18.98
C GLU A 57 -5.86 -8.07 18.32
N ALA A 58 -7.02 -7.80 17.72
CA ALA A 58 -7.34 -6.52 17.13
C ALA A 58 -7.60 -5.45 18.21
N THR A 59 -6.88 -4.33 18.13
CA THR A 59 -7.18 -3.12 18.90
C THR A 59 -7.99 -2.17 18.03
N VAL A 60 -9.17 -1.75 18.47
CA VAL A 60 -10.00 -0.76 17.79
C VAL A 60 -9.50 0.65 18.16
N PHE A 61 -9.19 1.46 17.15
CA PHE A 61 -8.76 2.85 17.31
C PHE A 61 -9.86 3.86 16.95
N SER A 62 -10.77 3.48 16.05
CA SER A 62 -11.92 4.31 15.69
C SER A 62 -13.05 3.46 15.10
N ASP A 63 -14.29 3.85 15.41
CA ASP A 63 -15.52 3.35 14.77
C ASP A 63 -15.91 4.19 13.53
N ARG A 64 -15.12 5.22 13.19
CA ARG A 64 -15.34 6.16 12.09
C ARG A 64 -14.12 6.20 11.14
N PRO A 65 -14.00 5.24 10.22
CA PRO A 65 -12.85 5.17 9.32
C PRO A 65 -12.65 6.42 8.45
N ALA A 66 -13.72 7.06 8.00
CA ALA A 66 -13.64 8.27 7.20
C ALA A 66 -13.05 9.46 7.97
N GLU A 67 -13.43 9.64 9.25
CA GLU A 67 -12.82 10.67 10.11
C GLU A 67 -11.32 10.41 10.34
N MET A 68 -10.92 9.14 10.46
CA MET A 68 -9.51 8.77 10.56
C MET A 68 -8.75 9.11 9.27
N ALA A 69 -9.32 8.87 8.10
CA ALA A 69 -8.72 9.24 6.82
C ALA A 69 -8.55 10.75 6.70
N LEU A 70 -9.57 11.53 7.08
CA LEU A 70 -9.50 13.00 7.16
C LEU A 70 -8.45 13.48 8.17
N HIS A 71 -8.28 12.77 9.28
CA HIS A 71 -7.23 13.08 10.26
C HIS A 71 -5.85 12.97 9.61
N TRP A 72 -5.54 11.86 8.93
CA TRP A 72 -4.25 11.70 8.25
C TRP A 72 -4.06 12.70 7.12
N LEU A 73 -5.10 13.01 6.36
CA LEU A 73 -5.05 14.06 5.33
C LEU A 73 -4.65 15.41 5.95
N LYS A 74 -5.25 15.81 7.08
CA LYS A 74 -4.93 17.05 7.80
C LYS A 74 -3.50 17.06 8.36
N GLN A 75 -2.96 15.90 8.68
CA GLN A 75 -1.55 15.72 9.10
C GLN A 75 -0.56 15.76 7.92
N GLY A 76 -1.05 15.98 6.68
CA GLY A 76 -0.19 16.12 5.51
C GLY A 76 0.09 14.83 4.76
N ALA A 77 -0.72 13.79 4.95
CA ALA A 77 -0.63 12.58 4.14
C ALA A 77 -0.80 12.90 2.64
N ARG A 78 0.06 12.31 1.80
CA ARG A 78 0.07 12.47 0.34
C ARG A 78 -0.43 11.23 -0.39
N ARG A 79 -0.64 10.13 0.33
CA ARG A 79 -1.24 8.87 -0.10
C ARG A 79 -1.84 8.18 1.12
N LEU A 80 -2.89 7.39 0.94
CA LEU A 80 -3.50 6.58 1.98
C LEU A 80 -3.45 5.10 1.60
N HIS A 81 -3.05 4.25 2.55
CA HIS A 81 -3.07 2.80 2.42
C HIS A 81 -4.25 2.22 3.21
N LEU A 82 -5.11 1.48 2.52
CA LEU A 82 -6.25 0.78 3.12
C LEU A 82 -6.06 -0.73 3.04
N VAL A 83 -6.45 -1.43 4.09
CA VAL A 83 -6.52 -2.90 4.10
C VAL A 83 -7.91 -3.35 4.55
N ASP A 84 -8.61 -4.08 3.69
CA ASP A 84 -9.81 -4.83 4.06
C ASP A 84 -9.36 -6.16 4.70
N LEU A 85 -9.19 -6.18 6.03
CA LEU A 85 -8.73 -7.36 6.76
C LEU A 85 -9.74 -8.51 6.65
N ASP A 86 -11.03 -8.24 6.81
CA ASP A 86 -12.06 -9.27 6.66
C ASP A 86 -12.06 -9.83 5.24
N GLY A 87 -11.82 -8.96 4.22
CA GLY A 87 -11.67 -9.35 2.84
C GLY A 87 -10.42 -10.20 2.60
N ALA A 88 -9.30 -9.88 3.21
CA ALA A 88 -8.08 -10.66 3.10
C ALA A 88 -8.27 -12.11 3.56
N PHE A 89 -8.99 -12.33 4.66
CA PHE A 89 -9.32 -13.64 5.19
C PHE A 89 -10.41 -14.34 4.38
N ALA A 90 -11.51 -13.64 4.02
CA ALA A 90 -12.61 -14.21 3.26
C ALA A 90 -12.28 -14.49 1.78
N GLY A 91 -11.28 -13.76 1.24
CA GLY A 91 -10.92 -13.82 -0.17
C GLY A 91 -11.84 -13.06 -1.11
N GLU A 92 -12.67 -12.19 -0.56
CA GLU A 92 -13.59 -11.31 -1.29
C GLU A 92 -13.82 -10.03 -0.46
N PRO A 93 -14.17 -8.88 -1.08
CA PRO A 93 -14.43 -7.62 -0.37
C PRO A 93 -15.49 -7.74 0.73
N LYS A 94 -15.20 -7.23 1.93
CA LYS A 94 -16.12 -7.23 3.08
C LYS A 94 -16.46 -5.83 3.61
N ASN A 95 -15.48 -4.90 3.61
CA ASN A 95 -15.66 -3.56 4.18
C ASN A 95 -15.97 -2.48 3.11
N PHE A 96 -16.62 -2.85 2.00
CA PHE A 96 -16.87 -1.94 0.89
C PHE A 96 -17.57 -0.63 1.30
N PRO A 97 -18.62 -0.61 2.16
CA PRO A 97 -19.25 0.64 2.59
C PRO A 97 -18.28 1.59 3.30
N ALA A 98 -17.43 1.09 4.20
CA ALA A 98 -16.44 1.91 4.90
C ALA A 98 -15.36 2.45 3.93
N ILE A 99 -14.94 1.64 2.95
CA ILE A 99 -14.00 2.05 1.90
C ILE A 99 -14.61 3.15 1.02
N GLU A 100 -15.89 3.02 0.64
CA GLU A 100 -16.62 4.02 -0.15
C GLU A 100 -16.73 5.34 0.61
N GLU A 101 -17.04 5.30 1.92
CA GLU A 101 -17.11 6.48 2.78
C GLU A 101 -15.74 7.17 2.91
N ILE A 102 -14.67 6.42 3.22
CA ILE A 102 -13.29 6.97 3.24
C ILE A 102 -12.97 7.64 1.92
N PHE A 103 -13.24 6.93 0.80
CA PHE A 103 -12.91 7.41 -0.53
C PHE A 103 -13.63 8.72 -0.84
N SER A 104 -14.93 8.84 -0.49
CA SER A 104 -15.70 10.07 -0.71
C SER A 104 -15.09 11.29 -0.03
N GLU A 105 -14.47 11.10 1.13
CA GLU A 105 -13.89 12.19 1.92
C GLU A 105 -12.47 12.62 1.45
N VAL A 106 -11.64 11.69 0.96
CA VAL A 106 -10.22 12.00 0.72
C VAL A 106 -9.80 11.97 -0.75
N SER A 107 -10.59 11.36 -1.64
CA SER A 107 -10.18 11.09 -3.02
C SER A 107 -9.94 12.32 -3.89
N ALA A 108 -10.56 13.46 -3.54
CA ALA A 108 -10.31 14.73 -4.23
C ALA A 108 -8.94 15.34 -3.88
N HIS A 109 -8.27 14.84 -2.86
CA HIS A 109 -7.08 15.43 -2.27
C HIS A 109 -5.84 14.56 -2.44
N ILE A 110 -5.95 13.25 -2.17
CA ILE A 110 -4.83 12.31 -2.20
C ILE A 110 -5.21 10.99 -2.87
N PRO A 111 -4.23 10.30 -3.50
CA PRO A 111 -4.42 8.95 -3.99
C PRO A 111 -4.63 7.96 -2.84
N VAL A 112 -5.46 6.95 -3.11
CA VAL A 112 -5.78 5.86 -2.19
C VAL A 112 -5.40 4.53 -2.83
N GLN A 113 -4.67 3.69 -2.09
CA GLN A 113 -4.37 2.32 -2.47
C GLN A 113 -5.03 1.34 -1.49
N LEU A 114 -5.56 0.22 -2.01
CA LEU A 114 -6.34 -0.73 -1.22
C LEU A 114 -5.88 -2.17 -1.48
N GLY A 115 -5.68 -2.90 -0.39
CA GLY A 115 -5.49 -4.36 -0.37
C GLY A 115 -6.57 -5.08 0.44
N GLY A 116 -6.59 -6.41 0.30
CA GLY A 116 -7.53 -7.28 1.01
C GLY A 116 -8.66 -7.82 0.13
N GLY A 117 -8.68 -9.15 -0.06
CA GLY A 117 -9.74 -9.85 -0.78
C GLY A 117 -9.74 -9.72 -2.31
N ILE A 118 -8.70 -9.15 -2.92
CA ILE A 118 -8.61 -8.94 -4.37
C ILE A 118 -8.06 -10.20 -5.05
N ARG A 119 -8.93 -10.95 -5.74
CA ARG A 119 -8.59 -12.26 -6.34
C ARG A 119 -9.02 -12.43 -7.79
N ASP A 120 -9.72 -11.45 -8.38
CA ASP A 120 -10.19 -11.47 -9.76
C ASP A 120 -10.27 -10.06 -10.37
N LEU A 121 -10.36 -10.01 -11.72
CA LEU A 121 -10.43 -8.76 -12.47
C LEU A 121 -11.70 -7.95 -12.18
N ALA A 122 -12.81 -8.60 -11.88
CA ALA A 122 -14.06 -7.90 -11.57
C ALA A 122 -13.94 -7.10 -10.26
N THR A 123 -13.24 -7.65 -9.27
CA THR A 123 -12.93 -6.96 -8.02
C THR A 123 -11.97 -5.79 -8.26
N VAL A 124 -10.94 -5.97 -9.10
CA VAL A 124 -10.03 -4.89 -9.51
C VAL A 124 -10.82 -3.77 -10.20
N GLU A 125 -11.62 -4.12 -11.22
CA GLU A 125 -12.47 -3.16 -11.96
C GLU A 125 -13.41 -2.40 -11.01
N LYS A 126 -14.04 -3.10 -10.08
CA LYS A 126 -14.96 -2.52 -9.09
C LYS A 126 -14.31 -1.40 -8.28
N TYR A 127 -13.12 -1.65 -7.74
CA TYR A 127 -12.41 -0.65 -6.92
C TYR A 127 -11.85 0.50 -7.76
N LEU A 128 -11.30 0.22 -8.92
CA LEU A 128 -10.83 1.28 -9.82
C LEU A 128 -11.99 2.11 -10.38
N ALA A 129 -13.17 1.52 -10.63
CA ALA A 129 -14.38 2.23 -11.03
C ALA A 129 -14.94 3.13 -9.92
N LEU A 130 -14.77 2.76 -8.64
CA LEU A 130 -15.05 3.64 -7.50
C LEU A 130 -14.11 4.87 -7.52
N GLY A 131 -12.93 4.74 -8.14
CA GLY A 131 -11.94 5.78 -8.33
C GLY A 131 -10.67 5.62 -7.50
N LEU A 132 -10.45 4.48 -6.84
CA LEU A 132 -9.16 4.19 -6.19
C LEU A 132 -8.02 4.30 -7.21
N ASN A 133 -6.87 4.74 -6.73
CA ASN A 133 -5.71 4.93 -7.61
C ASN A 133 -4.99 3.61 -7.88
N ASP A 134 -4.85 2.79 -6.86
CA ASP A 134 -4.14 1.53 -6.96
C ASP A 134 -4.86 0.44 -6.17
N VAL A 135 -4.79 -0.78 -6.68
CA VAL A 135 -5.21 -1.99 -5.97
C VAL A 135 -4.00 -2.88 -5.70
N ILE A 136 -4.00 -3.52 -4.53
CA ILE A 136 -2.88 -4.34 -4.05
C ILE A 136 -3.30 -5.80 -4.12
N ILE A 137 -2.58 -6.58 -4.94
CA ILE A 137 -2.77 -8.01 -5.08
C ILE A 137 -1.72 -8.71 -4.21
N GLY A 138 -2.17 -9.39 -3.15
CA GLY A 138 -1.32 -10.13 -2.21
C GLY A 138 -1.32 -11.64 -2.52
N THR A 139 -2.02 -12.44 -1.72
CA THR A 139 -2.11 -13.90 -1.85
C THR A 139 -2.35 -14.39 -3.30
N ALA A 140 -3.17 -13.69 -4.07
CA ALA A 140 -3.45 -14.05 -5.46
C ALA A 140 -2.23 -13.89 -6.37
N ALA A 141 -1.32 -12.95 -6.10
CA ALA A 141 -0.07 -12.79 -6.84
C ALA A 141 0.85 -14.00 -6.68
N VAL A 142 0.85 -14.61 -5.50
CA VAL A 142 1.66 -15.80 -5.20
C VAL A 142 1.03 -17.07 -5.81
N LYS A 143 -0.29 -17.24 -5.62
CA LYS A 143 -1.02 -18.44 -6.09
C LYS A 143 -1.22 -18.47 -7.60
N ASN A 144 -1.32 -17.33 -8.24
CA ASN A 144 -1.59 -17.17 -9.67
C ASN A 144 -0.88 -15.93 -10.25
N PRO A 145 0.43 -15.95 -10.49
CA PRO A 145 1.16 -14.81 -11.06
C PRO A 145 0.60 -14.33 -12.42
N ALA A 146 -0.02 -15.24 -13.21
CA ALA A 146 -0.64 -14.88 -14.48
C ALA A 146 -1.79 -13.87 -14.30
N PHE A 147 -2.50 -13.90 -13.17
CA PHE A 147 -3.54 -12.93 -12.83
C PHE A 147 -2.96 -11.51 -12.69
N VAL A 148 -1.76 -11.37 -12.10
CA VAL A 148 -1.09 -10.05 -11.98
C VAL A 148 -0.80 -9.48 -13.37
N ARG A 149 -0.25 -10.30 -14.28
CA ARG A 149 0.02 -9.89 -15.67
C ARG A 149 -1.23 -9.46 -16.40
N GLU A 150 -2.33 -10.21 -16.24
CA GLU A 150 -3.61 -9.88 -16.84
C GLU A 150 -4.17 -8.56 -16.27
N ALA A 151 -4.12 -8.38 -14.93
CA ALA A 151 -4.55 -7.16 -14.27
C ALA A 151 -3.73 -5.93 -14.70
N CYS A 152 -2.41 -6.06 -14.81
CA CYS A 152 -1.54 -4.97 -15.29
C CYS A 152 -1.84 -4.59 -16.75
N LYS A 153 -2.20 -5.58 -17.59
CA LYS A 153 -2.57 -5.33 -19.00
C LYS A 153 -3.90 -4.61 -19.13
N GLU A 154 -4.90 -5.00 -18.33
CA GLU A 154 -6.24 -4.38 -18.34
C GLU A 154 -6.26 -3.02 -17.63
N PHE A 155 -5.46 -2.86 -16.59
CA PHE A 155 -5.41 -1.66 -15.72
C PHE A 155 -3.97 -1.15 -15.55
N PRO A 156 -3.32 -0.68 -16.62
CA PRO A 156 -1.90 -0.31 -16.60
C PRO A 156 -1.64 0.86 -15.63
N GLY A 157 -0.63 0.67 -14.77
CA GLY A 157 -0.21 1.68 -13.79
C GLY A 157 -1.04 1.72 -12.50
N HIS A 158 -1.98 0.76 -12.29
CA HIS A 158 -2.87 0.71 -11.13
C HIS A 158 -2.69 -0.53 -10.24
N ILE A 159 -1.74 -1.41 -10.59
CA ILE A 159 -1.54 -2.66 -9.88
C ILE A 159 -0.27 -2.59 -9.03
N ILE A 160 -0.45 -2.83 -7.74
CA ILE A 160 0.62 -3.02 -6.76
C ILE A 160 0.61 -4.49 -6.35
N VAL A 161 1.78 -5.07 -6.14
CA VAL A 161 1.90 -6.41 -5.55
C VAL A 161 2.29 -6.28 -4.09
N GLY A 162 1.53 -6.94 -3.21
CA GLY A 162 1.84 -7.06 -1.78
C GLY A 162 2.53 -8.39 -1.49
N LEU A 163 3.74 -8.35 -0.97
CA LEU A 163 4.51 -9.52 -0.55
C LEU A 163 4.86 -9.42 0.92
N ASP A 164 4.14 -10.19 1.71
CA ASP A 164 4.38 -10.34 3.14
C ASP A 164 5.36 -11.49 3.34
N ALA A 165 6.44 -11.29 4.10
CA ALA A 165 7.45 -12.32 4.25
C ALA A 165 7.93 -12.47 5.70
N LYS A 166 8.31 -13.69 6.04
CA LYS A 166 9.00 -14.05 7.27
C LYS A 166 10.36 -14.66 6.91
N ASP A 167 11.42 -14.09 7.44
CA ASP A 167 12.80 -14.56 7.16
C ASP A 167 13.10 -14.70 5.65
N GLY A 168 12.53 -13.78 4.82
CA GLY A 168 12.68 -13.77 3.37
C GLY A 168 11.73 -14.71 2.61
N MET A 169 10.96 -15.56 3.28
CA MET A 169 10.00 -16.48 2.68
C MET A 169 8.59 -15.87 2.66
N VAL A 170 7.94 -15.89 1.51
CA VAL A 170 6.63 -15.26 1.33
C VAL A 170 5.53 -15.98 2.10
N ALA A 171 4.70 -15.22 2.81
CA ALA A 171 3.53 -15.69 3.52
C ALA A 171 2.23 -15.31 2.79
N ILE A 172 1.22 -16.16 2.86
CA ILE A 172 -0.09 -15.99 2.22
C ILE A 172 -1.23 -16.30 3.18
N ASP A 173 -2.47 -16.05 2.71
CA ASP A 173 -3.71 -16.37 3.42
C ASP A 173 -3.77 -15.69 4.81
N GLY A 174 -3.51 -14.38 4.87
CA GLY A 174 -3.47 -13.64 6.14
C GLY A 174 -2.33 -14.09 7.05
N TRP A 175 -1.19 -14.47 6.44
CA TRP A 175 0.05 -14.95 7.09
C TRP A 175 -0.04 -16.35 7.70
N ALA A 176 -1.15 -17.06 7.47
CA ALA A 176 -1.35 -18.41 8.01
C ALA A 176 -0.41 -19.45 7.40
N THR A 177 0.08 -19.21 6.19
CA THR A 177 0.94 -20.16 5.46
C THR A 177 2.20 -19.44 4.96
N VAL A 178 3.38 -19.89 5.43
CA VAL A 178 4.67 -19.51 4.85
C VAL A 178 4.96 -20.46 3.70
N THR A 179 5.26 -19.92 2.52
CA THR A 179 5.52 -20.67 1.29
C THR A 179 7.02 -21.00 1.16
N GLU A 180 7.36 -21.77 0.13
CA GLU A 180 8.76 -22.03 -0.24
C GLU A 180 9.33 -20.96 -1.21
N HIS A 181 8.57 -19.91 -1.53
CA HIS A 181 9.01 -18.84 -2.42
C HIS A 181 9.81 -17.79 -1.66
N HIS A 182 11.04 -17.56 -2.10
CA HIS A 182 11.82 -16.42 -1.62
C HIS A 182 11.28 -15.12 -2.23
N VAL A 183 11.15 -14.07 -1.43
CA VAL A 183 10.53 -12.79 -1.83
C VAL A 183 11.22 -12.16 -3.03
N ILE A 184 12.55 -12.22 -3.12
CA ILE A 184 13.32 -11.67 -4.24
C ILE A 184 13.02 -12.43 -5.54
N ASP A 185 13.01 -13.76 -5.48
CA ASP A 185 12.80 -14.60 -6.66
C ASP A 185 11.38 -14.43 -7.23
N LEU A 186 10.40 -14.31 -6.33
CA LEU A 186 9.03 -14.04 -6.74
C LEU A 186 8.88 -12.63 -7.31
N SER A 187 9.51 -11.62 -6.69
CA SER A 187 9.44 -10.23 -7.16
C SER A 187 9.98 -10.06 -8.57
N LYS A 188 11.05 -10.76 -8.92
CA LYS A 188 11.64 -10.75 -10.28
C LYS A 188 10.67 -11.23 -11.36
N GLN A 189 9.70 -12.08 -11.02
CA GLN A 189 8.71 -12.57 -11.98
C GLN A 189 7.75 -11.46 -12.44
N PHE A 190 7.65 -10.36 -11.71
CA PHE A 190 6.76 -9.24 -12.02
C PHE A 190 7.44 -8.07 -12.76
N GLU A 191 8.78 -8.12 -13.00
CA GLU A 191 9.52 -6.98 -13.54
C GLU A 191 9.02 -6.51 -14.92
N ASP A 192 8.58 -7.43 -15.76
CA ASP A 192 8.09 -7.12 -17.12
C ASP A 192 6.55 -7.08 -17.21
N ASP A 193 5.85 -7.29 -16.11
CA ASP A 193 4.39 -7.37 -16.10
C ASP A 193 3.72 -5.99 -15.99
N GLY A 194 4.47 -4.91 -15.67
CA GLY A 194 3.94 -3.56 -15.53
C GLY A 194 3.37 -3.24 -14.14
N VAL A 195 3.85 -3.96 -13.11
CA VAL A 195 3.54 -3.67 -11.70
C VAL A 195 4.07 -2.29 -11.31
N ASN A 196 3.24 -1.49 -10.67
CA ASN A 196 3.54 -0.11 -10.27
C ASN A 196 4.56 -0.03 -9.14
N SER A 197 4.39 -0.88 -8.12
CA SER A 197 5.32 -1.02 -7.00
C SER A 197 5.12 -2.36 -6.28
N ILE A 198 6.10 -2.74 -5.46
CA ILE A 198 5.97 -3.87 -4.53
C ILE A 198 5.93 -3.32 -3.11
N ILE A 199 4.89 -3.67 -2.35
CA ILE A 199 4.85 -3.49 -0.90
C ILE A 199 5.48 -4.72 -0.27
N TYR A 200 6.58 -4.53 0.44
CA TYR A 200 7.26 -5.58 1.18
C TYR A 200 6.98 -5.42 2.67
N THR A 201 6.26 -6.39 3.26
CA THR A 201 5.98 -6.42 4.70
C THR A 201 6.83 -7.48 5.40
N ASP A 202 7.67 -7.07 6.35
CA ASP A 202 8.28 -8.01 7.29
C ASP A 202 7.28 -8.33 8.40
N ILE A 203 6.63 -9.52 8.30
CA ILE A 203 5.58 -9.92 9.25
C ILE A 203 6.11 -10.24 10.65
N GLY A 204 7.39 -10.51 10.78
CA GLY A 204 8.03 -10.69 12.09
C GLY A 204 8.16 -9.40 12.88
N ARG A 205 8.12 -8.26 12.18
CA ARG A 205 8.22 -6.92 12.76
C ARG A 205 6.91 -6.16 12.78
N ASP A 206 5.93 -6.57 11.95
CA ASP A 206 4.66 -5.85 11.84
C ASP A 206 3.90 -5.82 13.16
N GLY A 207 3.47 -4.61 13.56
CA GLY A 207 2.79 -4.36 14.83
C GLY A 207 3.66 -4.51 16.09
N MET A 208 4.97 -4.82 15.97
CA MET A 208 5.87 -5.10 17.10
C MET A 208 6.65 -3.89 17.60
N MET A 209 6.64 -2.76 16.88
CA MET A 209 7.39 -1.56 17.24
C MET A 209 8.89 -1.86 17.47
N SER A 210 9.49 -2.65 16.57
CA SER A 210 10.86 -3.15 16.69
C SER A 210 11.83 -2.60 15.64
N GLY A 211 11.40 -1.58 14.89
CA GLY A 211 12.13 -0.98 13.79
C GLY A 211 11.89 -1.70 12.45
N VAL A 212 12.02 -0.96 11.34
CA VAL A 212 11.91 -1.49 9.98
C VAL A 212 13.08 -2.42 9.66
N ASN A 213 12.83 -3.48 8.89
CA ASN A 213 13.90 -4.34 8.37
C ASN A 213 14.57 -3.69 7.15
N ILE A 214 15.44 -2.68 7.42
CA ILE A 214 16.12 -1.93 6.36
C ILE A 214 16.93 -2.84 5.46
N GLU A 215 17.70 -3.77 6.05
CA GLU A 215 18.59 -4.65 5.30
C GLU A 215 17.83 -5.53 4.31
N ALA A 216 16.76 -6.19 4.75
CA ALA A 216 15.96 -7.05 3.88
C ALA A 216 15.23 -6.24 2.81
N THR A 217 14.68 -5.05 3.16
CA THR A 217 14.00 -4.16 2.22
C THR A 217 14.97 -3.64 1.16
N GLN A 218 16.17 -3.24 1.56
CA GLN A 218 17.22 -2.76 0.66
C GLN A 218 17.69 -3.87 -0.30
N LYS A 219 17.95 -5.08 0.22
CA LYS A 219 18.32 -6.23 -0.62
C LYS A 219 17.27 -6.54 -1.68
N LEU A 220 15.98 -6.46 -1.33
CA LEU A 220 14.91 -6.62 -2.29
C LEU A 220 14.94 -5.49 -3.34
N ALA A 221 15.01 -4.24 -2.90
CA ALA A 221 14.98 -3.08 -3.78
C ALA A 221 16.19 -3.04 -4.77
N GLU A 222 17.37 -3.47 -4.32
CA GLU A 222 18.56 -3.59 -5.16
C GLU A 222 18.48 -4.76 -6.17
N ALA A 223 17.65 -5.77 -5.89
CA ALA A 223 17.55 -6.97 -6.72
C ALA A 223 16.54 -6.85 -7.87
N ILE A 224 15.69 -5.81 -7.88
CA ILE A 224 14.60 -5.59 -8.84
C ILE A 224 14.57 -4.14 -9.33
N SER A 225 13.92 -3.90 -10.48
CA SER A 225 13.71 -2.55 -11.03
C SER A 225 12.41 -1.90 -10.58
N ILE A 226 11.47 -2.66 -9.99
CA ILE A 226 10.18 -2.19 -9.50
C ILE A 226 10.39 -1.43 -8.19
N PRO A 227 9.83 -0.21 -8.02
CA PRO A 227 9.91 0.53 -6.75
C PRO A 227 9.38 -0.27 -5.56
N VAL A 228 10.10 -0.25 -4.44
CA VAL A 228 9.72 -0.97 -3.21
C VAL A 228 9.18 0.00 -2.16
N ILE A 229 8.06 -0.37 -1.55
CA ILE A 229 7.46 0.31 -0.40
C ILE A 229 7.69 -0.58 0.82
N ALA A 230 8.42 -0.07 1.82
CA ALA A 230 8.67 -0.76 3.07
C ALA A 230 7.40 -0.84 3.92
N SER A 231 7.16 -1.96 4.59
CA SER A 231 6.04 -2.15 5.51
C SER A 231 6.44 -3.05 6.69
N GLY A 232 5.85 -2.77 7.85
CA GLY A 232 6.09 -3.52 9.08
C GLY A 232 7.24 -2.98 9.93
N GLY A 233 6.97 -2.76 11.22
CA GLY A 233 7.95 -2.45 12.24
C GLY A 233 8.31 -0.97 12.44
N LEU A 234 7.92 -0.05 11.55
CA LEU A 234 8.26 1.37 11.68
C LEU A 234 7.80 1.93 13.03
N THR A 235 8.74 2.53 13.79
CA THR A 235 8.56 2.79 15.23
C THR A 235 8.86 4.24 15.63
N ASN A 236 9.88 4.86 15.05
CA ASN A 236 10.38 6.16 15.46
C ASN A 236 11.07 6.92 14.31
N LEU A 237 11.52 8.16 14.57
CA LEU A 237 12.18 8.99 13.56
C LEU A 237 13.54 8.47 13.10
N ASP A 238 14.21 7.61 13.87
CA ASP A 238 15.48 7.03 13.45
C ASP A 238 15.26 5.97 12.35
N ASP A 239 14.12 5.27 12.37
CA ASP A 239 13.70 4.40 11.25
C ASP A 239 13.50 5.22 9.96
N ILE A 240 12.92 6.43 10.08
CA ILE A 240 12.75 7.34 8.93
C ILE A 240 14.10 7.76 8.37
N ARG A 241 15.07 8.12 9.23
CA ARG A 241 16.44 8.47 8.81
C ARG A 241 17.11 7.31 8.09
N ALA A 242 16.96 6.10 8.62
CA ALA A 242 17.54 4.90 8.03
C ALA A 242 16.93 4.58 6.65
N LEU A 243 15.60 4.71 6.51
CA LEU A 243 14.90 4.55 5.23
C LEU A 243 15.36 5.60 4.21
N CYS A 244 15.45 6.86 4.59
CA CYS A 244 15.93 7.93 3.72
C CYS A 244 17.37 7.69 3.26
N ALA A 245 18.25 7.21 4.15
CA ALA A 245 19.61 6.84 3.81
C ALA A 245 19.69 5.68 2.80
N ALA A 246 18.72 4.77 2.82
CA ALA A 246 18.60 3.64 1.91
C ALA A 246 17.76 3.94 0.64
N ALA A 247 17.19 5.12 0.48
CA ALA A 247 16.28 5.45 -0.64
C ALA A 247 16.93 5.27 -2.02
N GLY A 248 18.24 5.48 -2.14
CA GLY A 248 19.00 5.28 -3.38
C GLY A 248 19.00 3.83 -3.89
N SER A 249 18.62 2.84 -3.08
CA SER A 249 18.50 1.44 -3.48
C SER A 249 17.23 1.10 -4.27
N GLY A 250 16.25 2.03 -4.35
CA GLY A 250 14.95 1.78 -5.00
C GLY A 250 13.76 1.72 -4.01
N ILE A 251 13.99 2.05 -2.72
CA ILE A 251 12.92 2.22 -1.74
C ILE A 251 12.23 3.56 -1.99
N ALA A 252 10.96 3.52 -2.41
CA ALA A 252 10.18 4.70 -2.81
C ALA A 252 9.29 5.25 -1.69
N GLY A 253 9.03 4.48 -0.64
CA GLY A 253 8.17 4.88 0.45
C GLY A 253 8.13 3.89 1.59
N ALA A 254 7.42 4.26 2.65
CA ALA A 254 7.19 3.40 3.79
C ALA A 254 5.75 3.54 4.32
N ILE A 255 5.11 2.40 4.60
CA ILE A 255 3.81 2.35 5.26
C ILE A 255 4.01 2.45 6.76
N THR A 256 3.29 3.38 7.38
CA THR A 256 3.27 3.55 8.83
C THR A 256 1.89 3.22 9.39
N GLY A 257 1.89 2.32 10.35
CA GLY A 257 0.70 1.84 11.03
C GLY A 257 0.72 2.20 12.51
N ARG A 258 0.97 1.21 13.34
CA ARG A 258 0.83 1.28 14.80
C ARG A 258 1.50 2.51 15.43
N ALA A 259 2.71 2.87 14.97
CA ALA A 259 3.48 3.99 15.49
C ALA A 259 2.75 5.34 15.51
N ILE A 260 1.99 5.63 14.45
CA ILE A 260 1.22 6.89 14.37
C ILE A 260 -0.09 6.84 15.18
N TYR A 261 -0.64 5.67 15.44
CA TYR A 261 -1.82 5.50 16.28
C TYR A 261 -1.47 5.53 17.78
N GLU A 262 -0.32 4.97 18.16
CA GLU A 262 0.17 4.98 19.54
C GLU A 262 0.95 6.27 19.88
N GLY A 263 1.18 7.15 18.90
CA GLY A 263 1.84 8.44 19.10
C GLY A 263 3.35 8.37 19.30
N SER A 264 4.01 7.25 18.99
CA SER A 264 5.47 7.16 18.98
C SER A 264 6.10 7.92 17.80
N ILE A 265 5.33 8.18 16.75
CA ILE A 265 5.65 9.03 15.62
C ILE A 265 4.54 10.07 15.45
N ASP A 266 4.89 11.35 15.43
CA ASP A 266 4.06 12.39 14.84
C ASP A 266 4.18 12.30 13.30
N PHE A 267 3.07 12.09 12.61
CA PHE A 267 3.09 11.86 11.17
C PHE A 267 3.58 13.08 10.38
N ALA A 268 3.14 14.29 10.77
CA ALA A 268 3.52 15.51 10.09
C ALA A 268 5.03 15.81 10.27
N GLU A 269 5.55 15.60 11.48
CA GLU A 269 6.99 15.73 11.78
C GLU A 269 7.82 14.71 10.98
N ALA A 270 7.37 13.46 10.93
CA ALA A 270 8.05 12.38 10.21
C ALA A 270 8.12 12.64 8.70
N GLN A 271 7.01 13.07 8.06
CA GLN A 271 7.04 13.41 6.63
C GLN A 271 7.91 14.63 6.35
N LYS A 272 7.86 15.64 7.21
CA LYS A 272 8.74 16.82 7.10
C LYS A 272 10.21 16.43 7.19
N LEU A 273 10.58 15.56 8.14
CA LEU A 273 11.95 15.03 8.26
C LEU A 273 12.37 14.27 6.98
N ALA A 274 11.49 13.44 6.43
CA ALA A 274 11.78 12.71 5.19
C ALA A 274 12.01 13.67 4.00
N ASP A 275 11.23 14.75 3.91
CA ASP A 275 11.39 15.79 2.88
C ASP A 275 12.71 16.55 3.04
N GLU A 276 13.09 16.91 4.27
CA GLU A 276 14.34 17.59 4.58
C GLU A 276 15.57 16.74 4.24
N LEU A 277 15.51 15.42 4.46
CA LEU A 277 16.61 14.50 4.15
C LEU A 277 16.73 14.19 2.65
N ALA A 278 15.70 14.44 1.87
CA ALA A 278 15.72 14.32 0.41
C ALA A 278 16.24 15.61 -0.27
N ALA A 279 16.34 16.74 0.47
CA ALA A 279 16.80 18.02 -0.02
C ALA A 279 18.32 18.09 -0.08
#